data_3c011bd9abdfd63bf198e5be019322b4
#
_entry.id   3c011bd9abdfd63bf198e5be019322b4
#
_cell.length_a   1.000
_cell.length_b   1.000
_cell.length_c   1.000
_cell.angle_alpha   90.00
_cell.angle_beta   90.00
_cell.angle_gamma   90.00
#
_symmetry.space_group_name_H-M   'P 1'
#
loop_
_entity.id
_entity.type
_entity.pdbx_description
1 polymer ?
#
loop_
_entity_poly.entity_id
_entity_poly.type
_entity_poly.pdbx_seq_one_letter_code
_entity_poly.pdbx_strand_id
1 'polypeptide(L)'
;LLQTVVNEGNYKSSVNRFQEENILLPTFEELADPTKIPNSVKEALKQIDPNEAHPLNLFRVHWYNEYGTGGIVKVPQHIVLPSELTGVDAKIVLAYGNRFPMITAHKVLAAYSCFAPRVISGQFNPTHHRAIWPSTGNFARGGIAISTLMRSRGVAVLPENMSQERFDWLDKWVMNPDDIIRTPGSESNVKEIYDACNELEQDESNYIFNQFSEYANHIGHYAVTGRALGHIFETLKISEPQLNLAACTFASGSAGTLAAGDRLKDDYGAKIIAVEALECPTMLYNGYGEHNIQGIGDKHIPLIHNVMNTDIVAGISDAATDGLNLVFTTDSGKEYLKSEHQISEEIVENLKHLGFSSICNMMASIKTAKELNLGPNDVIMTVATDGSELYESEKAHLMRDKYPNGFTVKDAHEIFTSHVVNADSQHLEILSDVGR
;
A
#
# COMPACT_ATOMS: atom_id res chain seq x y z
N LEU A 1 -19.67 -3.31 -8.87
CA LEU A 1 -20.10 -3.61 -7.50
C LEU A 1 -21.56 -4.05 -7.52
N LEU A 2 -21.90 -5.03 -6.67
CA LEU A 2 -23.28 -5.52 -6.55
C LEU A 2 -24.18 -4.38 -6.05
N GLN A 3 -25.20 -4.06 -6.81
CA GLN A 3 -26.24 -3.08 -6.43
C GLN A 3 -27.50 -3.78 -5.90
N THR A 4 -27.49 -5.12 -5.86
CA THR A 4 -28.64 -5.92 -5.48
C THR A 4 -28.40 -6.59 -4.15
N VAL A 5 -29.37 -6.51 -3.24
CA VAL A 5 -29.37 -7.30 -2.01
C VAL A 5 -29.58 -8.76 -2.38
N VAL A 6 -28.64 -9.64 -2.01
CA VAL A 6 -28.68 -11.08 -2.31
C VAL A 6 -29.22 -11.89 -1.14
N ASN A 7 -29.19 -11.33 0.08
CA ASN A 7 -29.77 -11.92 1.28
C ASN A 7 -30.45 -10.83 2.13
N GLU A 8 -31.77 -10.76 2.04
CA GLU A 8 -32.59 -9.77 2.75
C GLU A 8 -32.51 -9.91 4.28
N GLY A 9 -32.36 -11.12 4.82
CA GLY A 9 -32.24 -11.36 6.26
C GLY A 9 -30.95 -10.75 6.81
N ASN A 10 -29.82 -11.06 6.19
CA ASN A 10 -28.51 -10.51 6.55
C ASN A 10 -28.48 -8.99 6.37
N TYR A 11 -29.02 -8.48 5.26
CA TYR A 11 -29.10 -7.04 5.03
C TYR A 11 -29.86 -6.32 6.15
N LYS A 12 -31.06 -6.82 6.55
CA LYS A 12 -31.83 -6.25 7.65
C LYS A 12 -31.08 -6.30 8.97
N SER A 13 -30.39 -7.42 9.27
CA SER A 13 -29.55 -7.55 10.46
C SER A 13 -28.45 -6.51 10.47
N SER A 14 -27.79 -6.29 9.34
CA SER A 14 -26.73 -5.28 9.19
C SER A 14 -27.26 -3.85 9.40
N VAL A 15 -28.42 -3.52 8.80
CA VAL A 15 -29.06 -2.21 8.96
C VAL A 15 -29.42 -1.95 10.43
N ASN A 16 -30.06 -2.92 11.10
CA ASN A 16 -30.40 -2.79 12.53
C ASN A 16 -29.14 -2.57 13.38
N ARG A 17 -28.10 -3.39 13.18
CA ARG A 17 -26.82 -3.26 13.90
C ARG A 17 -26.21 -1.88 13.73
N PHE A 18 -26.17 -1.38 12.49
CA PHE A 18 -25.59 -0.09 12.18
C PHE A 18 -26.41 1.07 12.78
N GLN A 19 -27.74 0.96 12.83
CA GLN A 19 -28.58 1.93 13.51
C GLN A 19 -28.35 1.94 15.04
N GLU A 20 -28.28 0.75 15.66
CA GLU A 20 -28.00 0.60 17.09
C GLU A 20 -26.63 1.17 17.50
N GLU A 21 -25.61 0.94 16.66
CA GLU A 21 -24.22 1.34 16.93
C GLU A 21 -23.85 2.70 16.32
N ASN A 22 -24.80 3.41 15.71
CA ASN A 22 -24.59 4.68 15.01
C ASN A 22 -23.46 4.62 13.96
N ILE A 23 -23.39 3.51 13.20
CA ILE A 23 -22.40 3.33 12.14
C ILE A 23 -22.92 3.95 10.83
N LEU A 24 -22.15 4.87 10.27
CA LEU A 24 -22.36 5.43 8.94
C LEU A 24 -21.24 4.94 8.02
N LEU A 25 -21.60 4.49 6.81
CA LEU A 25 -20.62 4.06 5.81
C LEU A 25 -20.35 5.19 4.82
N PRO A 26 -19.09 5.61 4.65
CA PRO A 26 -18.74 6.52 3.57
C PRO A 26 -18.94 5.85 2.21
N THR A 27 -19.39 6.61 1.24
CA THR A 27 -19.40 6.20 -0.17
C THR A 27 -17.99 6.28 -0.76
N PHE A 28 -17.70 5.54 -1.82
CA PHE A 28 -16.42 5.69 -2.55
C PHE A 28 -16.25 7.10 -3.14
N GLU A 29 -17.33 7.79 -3.43
CA GLU A 29 -17.29 9.17 -3.90
C GLU A 29 -16.85 10.14 -2.79
N GLU A 30 -17.28 9.94 -1.55
CA GLU A 30 -16.82 10.70 -0.38
C GLU A 30 -15.36 10.38 -0.03
N LEU A 31 -14.93 9.13 -0.19
CA LEU A 31 -13.53 8.73 0.03
C LEU A 31 -12.60 9.27 -1.09
N ALA A 32 -13.10 9.37 -2.32
CA ALA A 32 -12.35 9.93 -3.44
C ALA A 32 -12.28 11.47 -3.41
N ASP A 33 -13.29 12.11 -2.82
CA ASP A 33 -13.42 13.54 -2.68
C ASP A 33 -14.00 13.90 -1.29
N PRO A 34 -13.15 14.07 -0.26
CA PRO A 34 -13.60 14.36 1.10
C PRO A 34 -14.36 15.70 1.27
N THR A 35 -14.39 16.56 0.24
CA THR A 35 -15.24 17.74 0.29
C THR A 35 -16.72 17.37 0.37
N LYS A 36 -17.09 16.19 -0.16
CA LYS A 36 -18.43 15.62 -0.17
C LYS A 36 -18.87 14.97 1.15
N ILE A 37 -17.93 14.70 2.06
CA ILE A 37 -18.27 14.22 3.41
C ILE A 37 -19.18 15.25 4.10
N PRO A 38 -20.29 14.80 4.74
CA PRO A 38 -21.22 15.72 5.41
C PRO A 38 -20.51 16.59 6.46
N ASN A 39 -20.87 17.86 6.52
CA ASN A 39 -20.23 18.79 7.47
C ASN A 39 -20.40 18.34 8.92
N SER A 40 -21.54 17.73 9.28
CA SER A 40 -21.76 17.16 10.63
C SER A 40 -20.74 16.09 10.97
N VAL A 41 -20.36 15.23 10.02
CA VAL A 41 -19.33 14.20 10.19
C VAL A 41 -17.95 14.86 10.32
N LYS A 42 -17.61 15.83 9.46
CA LYS A 42 -16.33 16.56 9.54
C LYS A 42 -16.14 17.27 10.87
N GLU A 43 -17.20 17.89 11.42
CA GLU A 43 -17.12 18.52 12.75
C GLU A 43 -16.97 17.51 13.87
N ALA A 44 -17.68 16.37 13.82
CA ALA A 44 -17.54 15.30 14.79
C ALA A 44 -16.13 14.70 14.80
N LEU A 45 -15.53 14.48 13.62
CA LEU A 45 -14.18 13.95 13.46
C LEU A 45 -13.11 14.80 14.15
N LYS A 46 -13.30 16.12 14.31
CA LYS A 46 -12.35 16.99 15.03
C LYS A 46 -12.16 16.61 16.50
N GLN A 47 -13.12 15.91 17.09
CA GLN A 47 -13.13 15.50 18.51
C GLN A 47 -12.76 14.02 18.70
N ILE A 48 -12.49 13.29 17.61
CA ILE A 48 -12.24 11.85 17.62
C ILE A 48 -10.76 11.63 17.27
N ASP A 49 -10.06 10.87 18.15
CA ASP A 49 -8.70 10.43 17.84
C ASP A 49 -8.70 9.62 16.54
N PRO A 50 -7.90 9.98 15.55
CA PRO A 50 -7.85 9.28 14.28
C PRO A 50 -7.41 7.82 14.39
N ASN A 51 -6.77 7.43 15.49
CA ASN A 51 -6.28 6.06 15.71
C ASN A 51 -7.15 5.26 16.70
N GLU A 52 -8.27 5.79 17.18
CA GLU A 52 -9.18 5.02 18.03
C GLU A 52 -10.20 4.21 17.23
N ALA A 53 -10.75 3.17 17.88
CA ALA A 53 -11.77 2.28 17.30
C ALA A 53 -13.16 2.93 17.27
N HIS A 54 -13.30 4.11 16.67
CA HIS A 54 -14.54 4.86 16.55
C HIS A 54 -15.14 4.72 15.13
N PRO A 55 -16.45 4.38 14.98
CA PRO A 55 -17.07 4.15 13.66
C PRO A 55 -16.89 5.29 12.66
N LEU A 56 -16.90 6.57 13.11
CA LEU A 56 -16.69 7.69 12.20
C LEU A 56 -15.29 7.73 11.57
N ASN A 57 -14.31 7.00 12.13
CA ASN A 57 -12.99 6.87 11.48
C ASN A 57 -13.05 6.14 10.13
N LEU A 58 -14.16 5.49 9.77
CA LEU A 58 -14.41 5.02 8.41
C LEU A 58 -14.31 6.18 7.38
N PHE A 59 -14.72 7.39 7.74
CA PHE A 59 -14.62 8.58 6.90
C PHE A 59 -13.19 9.12 6.75
N ARG A 60 -12.19 8.52 7.42
CA ARG A 60 -10.76 8.79 7.21
C ARG A 60 -10.06 7.76 6.32
N VAL A 61 -10.80 6.84 5.71
CA VAL A 61 -10.25 5.84 4.79
C VAL A 61 -10.02 6.46 3.41
N HIS A 62 -9.22 7.52 3.34
CA HIS A 62 -8.91 8.29 2.12
C HIS A 62 -7.50 8.88 2.14
N TRP A 63 -7.00 9.34 0.99
CA TRP A 63 -5.65 9.89 0.80
C TRP A 63 -5.45 11.32 1.36
N TYR A 64 -6.51 12.00 1.75
CA TYR A 64 -6.49 13.42 2.15
C TYR A 64 -6.33 13.65 3.65
N ASN A 65 -5.79 12.71 4.39
CA ASN A 65 -5.52 12.92 5.82
C ASN A 65 -4.22 13.68 6.02
N GLU A 66 -4.23 14.60 6.99
CA GLU A 66 -3.04 15.27 7.48
C GLU A 66 -2.27 14.37 8.44
N TYR A 67 -0.94 14.37 8.31
CA TYR A 67 -0.08 13.55 9.15
C TYR A 67 -0.21 13.91 10.64
N GLY A 68 -0.42 12.91 11.48
CA GLY A 68 -0.48 13.03 12.93
C GLY A 68 -1.77 13.61 13.49
N THR A 69 -2.53 14.40 12.74
CA THR A 69 -3.77 15.03 13.23
C THR A 69 -5.03 14.33 12.71
N GLY A 70 -4.94 13.65 11.56
CA GLY A 70 -6.08 13.09 10.85
C GLY A 70 -7.06 14.16 10.33
N GLY A 71 -6.63 15.43 10.25
CA GLY A 71 -7.35 16.52 9.58
C GLY A 71 -7.43 16.27 8.07
N ILE A 72 -8.33 17.00 7.39
CA ILE A 72 -8.49 16.87 5.94
C ILE A 72 -7.67 17.95 5.24
N VAL A 73 -6.71 17.55 4.41
CA VAL A 73 -5.93 18.43 3.54
C VAL A 73 -6.60 18.63 2.19
N LYS A 74 -6.26 19.71 1.49
CA LYS A 74 -6.83 20.01 0.17
C LYS A 74 -6.29 19.08 -0.93
N VAL A 75 -5.03 18.71 -0.85
CA VAL A 75 -4.33 17.84 -1.80
C VAL A 75 -3.67 16.73 -1.01
N PRO A 76 -3.70 15.47 -1.48
CA PRO A 76 -3.03 14.37 -0.79
C PRO A 76 -1.55 14.69 -0.51
N GLN A 77 -1.08 14.42 0.69
CA GLN A 77 0.33 14.63 1.04
C GLN A 77 1.22 13.68 0.24
N HIS A 78 2.28 14.23 -0.34
CA HIS A 78 3.18 13.52 -1.24
C HIS A 78 4.58 14.11 -1.17
N ILE A 79 5.54 13.40 -1.76
CA ILE A 79 6.91 13.89 -1.99
C ILE A 79 7.20 13.87 -3.48
N VAL A 80 7.87 14.93 -3.95
CA VAL A 80 8.52 14.97 -5.27
C VAL A 80 10.01 14.76 -5.01
N LEU A 81 10.56 13.66 -5.50
CA LEU A 81 11.96 13.35 -5.29
C LEU A 81 12.83 14.22 -6.21
N PRO A 82 13.87 14.88 -5.68
CA PRO A 82 14.76 15.70 -6.49
C PRO A 82 15.69 14.86 -7.38
N SER A 83 16.11 15.41 -8.50
CA SER A 83 17.02 14.73 -9.45
C SER A 83 18.35 14.35 -8.83
N GLU A 84 18.83 15.13 -7.86
CA GLU A 84 20.05 14.87 -7.09
C GLU A 84 19.96 13.57 -6.27
N LEU A 85 18.74 13.17 -5.88
CA LEU A 85 18.47 11.90 -5.18
C LEU A 85 18.26 10.74 -6.16
N THR A 86 17.57 11.01 -7.28
CA THR A 86 17.11 9.95 -8.18
C THR A 86 18.06 9.68 -9.35
N GLY A 87 18.89 10.65 -9.70
CA GLY A 87 19.78 10.58 -10.87
C GLY A 87 19.04 10.62 -12.21
N VAL A 88 17.77 11.04 -12.23
CA VAL A 88 16.96 11.20 -13.45
C VAL A 88 16.25 12.55 -13.46
N ASP A 89 16.02 13.11 -14.66
CA ASP A 89 15.37 14.41 -14.81
C ASP A 89 13.85 14.35 -14.61
N ALA A 90 13.25 13.19 -14.85
CA ALA A 90 11.82 12.98 -14.66
C ALA A 90 11.42 13.15 -13.19
N LYS A 91 10.27 13.78 -12.95
CA LYS A 91 9.73 13.95 -11.60
C LYS A 91 9.14 12.64 -11.09
N ILE A 92 9.70 12.09 -10.03
CA ILE A 92 9.14 10.91 -9.35
C ILE A 92 8.35 11.41 -8.14
N VAL A 93 7.05 11.10 -8.13
CA VAL A 93 6.09 11.59 -7.13
C VAL A 93 5.46 10.43 -6.39
N LEU A 94 5.60 10.40 -5.06
CA LEU A 94 5.02 9.37 -4.20
C LEU A 94 3.98 9.97 -3.26
N ALA A 95 2.73 9.49 -3.36
CA ALA A 95 1.69 9.81 -2.39
C ALA A 95 1.88 8.99 -1.11
N TYR A 96 1.78 9.65 0.06
CA TYR A 96 2.04 9.01 1.34
C TYR A 96 0.86 8.18 1.87
N GLY A 97 0.96 6.86 1.84
CA GLY A 97 -0.02 5.93 2.39
C GLY A 97 -0.03 5.86 3.91
N ASN A 98 1.09 6.21 4.59
CA ASN A 98 1.11 6.29 6.04
C ASN A 98 0.34 7.50 6.63
N ARG A 99 -0.37 8.24 5.76
CA ARG A 99 -1.36 9.25 6.15
C ARG A 99 -2.73 8.65 6.47
N PHE A 100 -2.95 7.40 6.10
CA PHE A 100 -4.15 6.68 6.55
C PHE A 100 -3.99 6.34 8.04
N PRO A 101 -4.86 6.89 8.90
CA PRO A 101 -4.78 6.60 10.34
C PRO A 101 -5.09 5.14 10.65
N MET A 102 -5.03 4.78 11.92
CA MET A 102 -5.26 3.44 12.47
C MET A 102 -4.13 2.46 12.16
N ILE A 103 -3.82 2.18 10.90
CA ILE A 103 -2.78 1.21 10.51
C ILE A 103 -1.54 1.85 9.86
N THR A 104 -1.51 3.17 9.66
CA THR A 104 -0.44 3.90 8.98
C THR A 104 -0.06 3.30 7.60
N ALA A 105 -1.10 2.82 6.87
CA ALA A 105 -0.95 2.25 5.54
C ALA A 105 -2.26 2.35 4.75
N HIS A 106 -2.17 2.58 3.44
CA HIS A 106 -3.37 2.70 2.59
C HIS A 106 -4.17 1.39 2.46
N LYS A 107 -3.67 0.26 2.92
CA LYS A 107 -4.35 -1.05 2.85
C LYS A 107 -5.68 -1.09 3.61
N VAL A 108 -5.94 -0.16 4.51
CA VAL A 108 -7.26 -0.02 5.13
C VAL A 108 -8.35 0.32 4.10
N LEU A 109 -8.01 1.04 3.01
CA LEU A 109 -8.91 1.29 1.89
C LEU A 109 -9.24 -0.01 1.14
N ALA A 110 -8.24 -0.85 0.86
CA ALA A 110 -8.47 -2.16 0.26
C ALA A 110 -9.43 -3.01 1.09
N ALA A 111 -9.22 -3.05 2.42
CA ALA A 111 -10.07 -3.78 3.35
C ALA A 111 -11.52 -3.23 3.36
N TYR A 112 -11.68 -1.91 3.44
CA TYR A 112 -13.00 -1.28 3.36
C TYR A 112 -13.70 -1.60 2.04
N SER A 113 -12.96 -1.53 0.94
CA SER A 113 -13.50 -1.80 -0.41
C SER A 113 -14.00 -3.23 -0.57
N CYS A 114 -13.35 -4.20 0.07
CA CYS A 114 -13.82 -5.58 0.08
C CYS A 114 -15.01 -5.79 1.03
N PHE A 115 -14.96 -5.19 2.22
CA PHE A 115 -15.91 -5.47 3.29
C PHE A 115 -17.27 -4.78 3.11
N ALA A 116 -17.28 -3.46 2.88
CA ALA A 116 -18.53 -2.70 2.83
C ALA A 116 -19.53 -3.21 1.78
N PRO A 117 -19.14 -3.54 0.53
CA PRO A 117 -20.08 -4.10 -0.45
C PRO A 117 -20.68 -5.45 -0.04
N ARG A 118 -19.93 -6.29 0.66
CA ARG A 118 -20.41 -7.60 1.15
C ARG A 118 -21.47 -7.43 2.25
N VAL A 119 -21.28 -6.44 3.11
CA VAL A 119 -22.26 -6.11 4.17
C VAL A 119 -23.54 -5.52 3.57
N ILE A 120 -23.41 -4.51 2.69
CA ILE A 120 -24.60 -3.83 2.12
C ILE A 120 -25.37 -4.69 1.12
N SER A 121 -24.76 -5.74 0.56
CA SER A 121 -25.46 -6.73 -0.27
C SER A 121 -26.08 -7.87 0.53
N GLY A 122 -25.83 -7.95 1.83
CA GLY A 122 -26.26 -9.05 2.69
C GLY A 122 -25.48 -10.34 2.51
N GLN A 123 -24.35 -10.31 1.80
CA GLN A 123 -23.45 -11.47 1.70
C GLN A 123 -22.74 -11.74 3.01
N PHE A 124 -22.41 -10.69 3.76
CA PHE A 124 -21.82 -10.76 5.09
C PHE A 124 -22.78 -10.19 6.14
N ASN A 125 -22.93 -10.89 7.25
CA ASN A 125 -23.72 -10.46 8.40
C ASN A 125 -22.81 -10.16 9.58
N PRO A 126 -22.61 -8.90 9.99
CA PRO A 126 -21.69 -8.50 11.07
C PRO A 126 -22.08 -9.06 12.45
N THR A 127 -23.31 -9.55 12.63
CA THR A 127 -23.77 -10.12 13.92
C THR A 127 -23.54 -11.61 14.03
N HIS A 128 -23.18 -12.29 12.93
CA HIS A 128 -23.06 -13.75 12.88
C HIS A 128 -21.73 -14.22 12.30
N HIS A 129 -21.29 -13.60 11.18
CA HIS A 129 -20.07 -14.04 10.51
C HIS A 129 -18.82 -13.46 11.15
N ARG A 130 -17.72 -14.18 11.02
CA ARG A 130 -16.35 -13.72 11.30
C ARG A 130 -15.67 -13.36 9.99
N ALA A 131 -15.11 -12.16 9.91
CA ALA A 131 -14.35 -11.71 8.73
C ALA A 131 -12.91 -12.22 8.83
N ILE A 132 -12.54 -13.16 7.97
CA ILE A 132 -11.20 -13.74 7.92
C ILE A 132 -10.36 -12.96 6.92
N TRP A 133 -9.21 -12.43 7.40
CA TRP A 133 -8.33 -11.53 6.65
C TRP A 133 -6.98 -12.18 6.40
N PRO A 134 -6.84 -13.02 5.34
CA PRO A 134 -5.57 -13.60 4.95
C PRO A 134 -4.65 -12.54 4.34
N SER A 135 -3.43 -12.43 4.85
CA SER A 135 -2.46 -11.44 4.38
C SER A 135 -1.08 -11.68 4.96
N THR A 136 -0.10 -11.06 4.37
CA THR A 136 1.25 -10.96 4.89
C THR A 136 1.47 -9.72 5.78
N GLY A 137 0.39 -8.99 6.15
CA GLY A 137 0.50 -7.91 7.15
C GLY A 137 -0.51 -6.78 7.02
N ASN A 138 -0.27 -5.79 6.17
CA ASN A 138 -1.06 -4.55 6.16
C ASN A 138 -2.55 -4.75 5.79
N PHE A 139 -2.87 -5.73 4.93
CA PHE A 139 -4.28 -6.00 4.62
C PHE A 139 -5.00 -6.68 5.80
N ALA A 140 -4.35 -7.59 6.52
CA ALA A 140 -4.92 -8.18 7.74
C ALA A 140 -5.16 -7.09 8.80
N ARG A 141 -4.19 -6.19 9.04
CA ARG A 141 -4.36 -5.04 9.94
C ARG A 141 -5.52 -4.15 9.49
N GLY A 142 -5.60 -3.83 8.19
CA GLY A 142 -6.71 -3.08 7.62
C GLY A 142 -8.05 -3.76 7.83
N GLY A 143 -8.11 -5.08 7.63
CA GLY A 143 -9.30 -5.89 7.84
C GLY A 143 -9.75 -5.91 9.30
N ILE A 144 -8.83 -6.09 10.25
CA ILE A 144 -9.13 -6.00 11.68
C ILE A 144 -9.63 -4.59 12.04
N ALA A 145 -8.98 -3.52 11.56
CA ALA A 145 -9.43 -2.15 11.80
C ALA A 145 -10.88 -1.94 11.30
N ILE A 146 -11.15 -2.28 10.03
CA ILE A 146 -12.48 -2.11 9.45
C ILE A 146 -13.54 -2.98 10.15
N SER A 147 -13.20 -4.23 10.47
CA SER A 147 -14.11 -5.11 11.23
C SER A 147 -14.46 -4.48 12.59
N THR A 148 -13.49 -3.97 13.32
CA THR A 148 -13.68 -3.33 14.61
C THR A 148 -14.53 -2.07 14.51
N LEU A 149 -14.26 -1.19 13.53
CA LEU A 149 -15.04 0.03 13.27
C LEU A 149 -16.49 -0.28 12.91
N MET A 150 -16.73 -1.37 12.20
CA MET A 150 -18.06 -1.82 11.79
C MET A 150 -18.70 -2.80 12.79
N ARG A 151 -18.13 -2.90 14.02
CA ARG A 151 -18.64 -3.75 15.10
C ARG A 151 -18.84 -5.20 14.68
N SER A 152 -17.90 -5.74 13.93
CA SER A 152 -17.84 -7.11 13.46
C SER A 152 -16.59 -7.80 13.97
N ARG A 153 -16.62 -9.12 14.15
CA ARG A 153 -15.45 -9.89 14.54
C ARG A 153 -14.54 -10.13 13.33
N GLY A 154 -13.29 -9.66 13.41
CA GLY A 154 -12.23 -9.92 12.44
C GLY A 154 -11.22 -10.93 12.96
N VAL A 155 -10.71 -11.77 12.07
CA VAL A 155 -9.64 -12.75 12.33
C VAL A 155 -8.53 -12.51 11.33
N ALA A 156 -7.30 -12.27 11.82
CA ALA A 156 -6.11 -12.11 10.99
C ALA A 156 -5.43 -13.47 10.78
N VAL A 157 -5.07 -13.79 9.52
CA VAL A 157 -4.28 -14.98 9.18
C VAL A 157 -3.03 -14.52 8.46
N LEU A 158 -1.84 -14.71 9.08
CA LEU A 158 -0.59 -14.18 8.54
C LEU A 158 0.63 -15.03 8.94
N PRO A 159 1.74 -14.99 8.16
CA PRO A 159 2.96 -15.72 8.48
C PRO A 159 3.59 -15.24 9.79
N GLU A 160 4.21 -16.18 10.51
CA GLU A 160 4.81 -15.91 11.83
C GLU A 160 6.07 -15.03 11.78
N ASN A 161 6.78 -15.00 10.64
CA ASN A 161 8.03 -14.25 10.47
C ASN A 161 7.83 -12.84 9.89
N MET A 162 6.65 -12.26 10.08
CA MET A 162 6.41 -10.85 9.73
C MET A 162 6.97 -9.91 10.81
N SER A 163 7.15 -8.62 10.48
CA SER A 163 7.71 -7.64 11.41
C SER A 163 6.93 -7.59 12.74
N GLN A 164 7.66 -7.42 13.85
CA GLN A 164 7.09 -7.42 15.20
C GLN A 164 6.06 -6.31 15.37
N GLU A 165 6.28 -5.15 14.75
CA GLU A 165 5.39 -3.99 14.82
C GLU A 165 3.97 -4.32 14.34
N ARG A 166 3.82 -5.21 13.36
CA ARG A 166 2.51 -5.68 12.87
C ARG A 166 1.78 -6.51 13.90
N PHE A 167 2.48 -7.42 14.58
CA PHE A 167 1.90 -8.23 15.64
C PHE A 167 1.55 -7.39 16.86
N ASP A 168 2.40 -6.46 17.29
CA ASP A 168 2.14 -5.55 18.40
C ASP A 168 0.90 -4.68 18.17
N TRP A 169 0.64 -4.33 16.91
CA TRP A 169 -0.56 -3.63 16.53
C TRP A 169 -1.79 -4.55 16.58
N LEU A 170 -1.70 -5.76 16.01
CA LEU A 170 -2.79 -6.74 16.01
C LEU A 170 -3.22 -7.11 17.43
N ASP A 171 -2.29 -7.36 18.34
CA ASP A 171 -2.55 -7.69 19.75
C ASP A 171 -3.37 -6.61 20.46
N LYS A 172 -3.27 -5.34 20.02
CA LYS A 172 -4.05 -4.23 20.58
C LYS A 172 -5.44 -4.08 19.98
N TRP A 173 -5.65 -4.56 18.73
CA TRP A 173 -6.86 -4.28 17.98
C TRP A 173 -7.81 -5.48 17.84
N VAL A 174 -7.33 -6.72 17.97
CA VAL A 174 -8.19 -7.90 17.95
C VAL A 174 -9.06 -7.96 19.22
N MET A 175 -10.27 -8.50 19.08
CA MET A 175 -11.18 -8.67 20.21
C MET A 175 -10.76 -9.85 21.12
N ASN A 176 -10.14 -10.86 20.52
CA ASN A 176 -9.66 -12.06 21.21
C ASN A 176 -8.25 -12.39 20.66
N PRO A 177 -7.26 -12.71 21.53
CA PRO A 177 -5.93 -13.16 21.07
C PRO A 177 -5.97 -14.32 20.08
N ASP A 178 -6.96 -15.22 20.19
CA ASP A 178 -7.16 -16.34 19.26
C ASP A 178 -7.59 -15.90 17.85
N ASP A 179 -7.91 -14.61 17.65
CA ASP A 179 -8.22 -14.04 16.35
C ASP A 179 -6.96 -13.68 15.53
N ILE A 180 -5.77 -14.02 16.03
CA ILE A 180 -4.49 -13.94 15.30
C ILE A 180 -4.02 -15.37 15.03
N ILE A 181 -4.20 -15.81 13.79
CA ILE A 181 -3.75 -17.15 13.35
C ILE A 181 -2.41 -16.97 12.64
N ARG A 182 -1.36 -17.56 13.21
CA ARG A 182 0.00 -17.55 12.67
C ARG A 182 0.24 -18.78 11.81
N THR A 183 0.65 -18.57 10.55
CA THR A 183 1.05 -19.66 9.65
C THR A 183 2.57 -19.74 9.57
N PRO A 184 3.15 -20.92 9.26
CA PRO A 184 4.60 -21.04 9.07
C PRO A 184 5.09 -20.17 7.90
N GLY A 185 6.31 -19.60 8.04
CA GLY A 185 7.03 -18.96 6.96
C GLY A 185 7.05 -17.43 7.00
N SER A 186 7.32 -16.82 5.83
CA SER A 186 7.54 -15.39 5.62
C SER A 186 6.61 -14.81 4.57
N GLU A 187 6.94 -13.65 3.98
CA GLU A 187 6.13 -12.90 3.02
C GLU A 187 5.62 -13.75 1.84
N SER A 188 6.46 -14.63 1.29
CA SER A 188 6.10 -15.44 0.12
C SER A 188 5.38 -16.76 0.42
N ASN A 189 5.11 -17.09 1.73
CA ASN A 189 4.44 -18.32 2.14
C ASN A 189 2.91 -18.21 2.11
N VAL A 190 2.37 -17.83 0.96
CA VAL A 190 0.92 -17.63 0.76
C VAL A 190 0.15 -18.95 0.73
N LYS A 191 0.81 -20.06 0.35
CA LYS A 191 0.17 -21.38 0.36
C LYS A 191 -0.31 -21.79 1.75
N GLU A 192 0.52 -21.60 2.77
CA GLU A 192 0.22 -21.92 4.17
C GLU A 192 -0.95 -21.07 4.68
N ILE A 193 -1.06 -19.82 4.23
CA ILE A 193 -2.22 -18.94 4.49
C ILE A 193 -3.48 -19.51 3.83
N TYR A 194 -3.40 -19.96 2.57
CA TYR A 194 -4.54 -20.57 1.88
C TYR A 194 -4.97 -21.89 2.52
N ASP A 195 -4.03 -22.73 2.93
CA ASP A 195 -4.35 -23.98 3.62
C ASP A 195 -5.13 -23.71 4.93
N ALA A 196 -4.69 -22.73 5.73
CA ALA A 196 -5.41 -22.30 6.92
C ALA A 196 -6.80 -21.71 6.59
N CYS A 197 -6.93 -20.93 5.52
CA CYS A 197 -8.22 -20.40 5.08
C CYS A 197 -9.17 -21.52 4.62
N ASN A 198 -8.69 -22.53 3.91
CA ASN A 198 -9.48 -23.68 3.48
C ASN A 198 -10.04 -24.48 4.66
N GLU A 199 -9.27 -24.59 5.76
CA GLU A 199 -9.75 -25.18 7.01
C GLU A 199 -10.82 -24.31 7.67
N LEU A 200 -10.60 -23.00 7.74
CA LEU A 200 -11.55 -22.06 8.33
C LEU A 200 -12.87 -22.00 7.56
N GLU A 201 -12.86 -22.15 6.24
CA GLU A 201 -14.05 -22.12 5.38
C GLU A 201 -15.01 -23.29 5.61
N GLN A 202 -14.57 -24.36 6.30
CA GLN A 202 -15.46 -25.46 6.71
C GLN A 202 -16.50 -25.01 7.75
N ASP A 203 -16.28 -23.91 8.46
CA ASP A 203 -17.25 -23.27 9.35
C ASP A 203 -17.95 -22.14 8.58
N GLU A 204 -19.25 -22.32 8.28
CA GLU A 204 -20.09 -21.37 7.55
C GLU A 204 -20.17 -19.97 8.20
N SER A 205 -19.79 -19.84 9.48
CA SER A 205 -19.69 -18.55 10.14
C SER A 205 -18.45 -17.75 9.70
N ASN A 206 -17.47 -18.37 9.05
CA ASN A 206 -16.29 -17.71 8.53
C ASN A 206 -16.51 -17.20 7.09
N TYR A 207 -16.14 -15.97 6.85
CA TYR A 207 -16.16 -15.37 5.53
C TYR A 207 -14.75 -14.91 5.15
N ILE A 208 -14.16 -15.56 4.14
CA ILE A 208 -12.78 -15.28 3.72
C ILE A 208 -12.75 -14.06 2.79
N PHE A 209 -12.03 -13.01 3.20
CA PHE A 209 -11.77 -11.83 2.38
C PHE A 209 -10.40 -11.96 1.70
N ASN A 210 -10.38 -12.62 0.55
CA ASN A 210 -9.14 -12.84 -0.19
C ASN A 210 -8.85 -11.65 -1.11
N GLN A 211 -7.87 -10.80 -0.72
CA GLN A 211 -7.50 -9.61 -1.48
C GLN A 211 -7.05 -9.88 -2.93
N PHE A 212 -6.60 -11.10 -3.23
CA PHE A 212 -6.08 -11.49 -4.55
C PHE A 212 -7.20 -11.82 -5.55
N SER A 213 -8.42 -12.07 -5.07
CA SER A 213 -9.60 -12.41 -5.88
C SER A 213 -10.79 -11.48 -5.68
N GLU A 214 -10.78 -10.62 -4.66
CA GLU A 214 -11.84 -9.63 -4.39
C GLU A 214 -11.72 -8.45 -5.36
N TYR A 215 -12.50 -8.47 -6.44
CA TYR A 215 -12.49 -7.39 -7.45
C TYR A 215 -12.86 -6.01 -6.88
N ALA A 216 -13.53 -5.97 -5.74
CA ALA A 216 -13.82 -4.73 -5.03
C ALA A 216 -12.54 -4.00 -4.54
N ASN A 217 -11.45 -4.73 -4.26
CA ASN A 217 -10.12 -4.16 -4.01
C ASN A 217 -9.63 -3.34 -5.23
N HIS A 218 -9.73 -3.90 -6.43
CA HIS A 218 -9.41 -3.21 -7.68
C HIS A 218 -10.25 -1.94 -7.84
N ILE A 219 -11.59 -2.06 -7.74
CA ILE A 219 -12.52 -0.92 -7.92
C ILE A 219 -12.25 0.19 -6.90
N GLY A 220 -11.98 -0.14 -5.63
CA GLY A 220 -11.66 0.84 -4.61
C GLY A 220 -10.42 1.65 -4.95
N HIS A 221 -9.36 1.01 -5.41
CA HIS A 221 -8.15 1.72 -5.84
C HIS A 221 -8.34 2.51 -7.13
N TYR A 222 -9.06 1.98 -8.11
CA TYR A 222 -9.42 2.72 -9.32
C TYR A 222 -10.19 4.01 -8.98
N ALA A 223 -11.22 3.90 -8.14
CA ALA A 223 -12.11 5.01 -7.82
C ALA A 223 -11.50 6.04 -6.84
N VAL A 224 -10.71 5.59 -5.86
CA VAL A 224 -10.22 6.45 -4.78
C VAL A 224 -8.75 6.80 -4.96
N THR A 225 -7.86 5.80 -5.07
CA THR A 225 -6.42 6.03 -5.20
C THR A 225 -6.08 6.69 -6.54
N GLY A 226 -6.64 6.21 -7.65
CA GLY A 226 -6.39 6.78 -8.98
C GLY A 226 -6.80 8.26 -9.06
N ARG A 227 -7.95 8.62 -8.49
CA ARG A 227 -8.39 10.04 -8.44
C ARG A 227 -7.52 10.88 -7.53
N ALA A 228 -7.05 10.35 -6.40
CA ALA A 228 -6.15 11.06 -5.51
C ALA A 228 -4.79 11.36 -6.18
N LEU A 229 -4.22 10.38 -6.88
CA LEU A 229 -2.99 10.56 -7.66
C LEU A 229 -3.19 11.56 -8.81
N GLY A 230 -4.30 11.45 -9.54
CA GLY A 230 -4.67 12.43 -10.58
C GLY A 230 -4.78 13.84 -10.01
N HIS A 231 -5.35 14.03 -8.83
CA HIS A 231 -5.45 15.35 -8.16
C HIS A 231 -4.06 15.90 -7.78
N ILE A 232 -3.14 15.06 -7.32
CA ILE A 232 -1.75 15.50 -7.10
C ILE A 232 -1.15 15.99 -8.42
N PHE A 233 -1.27 15.20 -9.49
CA PHE A 233 -0.73 15.54 -10.81
C PHE A 233 -1.31 16.85 -11.35
N GLU A 234 -2.63 17.03 -11.31
CA GLU A 234 -3.26 18.29 -11.74
C GLU A 234 -2.81 19.48 -10.89
N THR A 235 -2.54 19.26 -9.60
CA THR A 235 -2.00 20.33 -8.73
C THR A 235 -0.59 20.75 -9.16
N LEU A 236 0.27 19.78 -9.51
CA LEU A 236 1.60 20.08 -10.05
C LEU A 236 1.52 20.86 -11.37
N LYS A 237 0.57 20.55 -12.23
CA LYS A 237 0.34 21.25 -13.50
C LYS A 237 -0.11 22.71 -13.34
N ILE A 238 -0.63 23.11 -12.18
CA ILE A 238 -0.96 24.53 -11.95
C ILE A 238 0.29 25.40 -12.04
N SER A 239 1.41 24.94 -11.48
CA SER A 239 2.69 25.65 -11.53
C SER A 239 3.52 25.32 -12.79
N GLU A 240 3.36 24.13 -13.33
CA GLU A 240 4.12 23.62 -14.46
C GLU A 240 3.19 22.99 -15.52
N PRO A 241 2.49 23.82 -16.33
CA PRO A 241 1.45 23.34 -17.27
C PRO A 241 1.94 22.36 -18.34
N GLN A 242 3.26 22.33 -18.62
CA GLN A 242 3.90 21.45 -19.59
C GLN A 242 4.07 20.01 -19.11
N LEU A 243 3.81 19.72 -17.84
CA LEU A 243 3.99 18.37 -17.29
C LEU A 243 3.10 17.34 -18.00
N ASN A 244 3.68 16.18 -18.26
CA ASN A 244 3.06 15.00 -18.84
C ASN A 244 3.14 13.83 -17.86
N LEU A 245 2.02 13.18 -17.57
CA LEU A 245 2.02 11.95 -16.77
C LEU A 245 2.44 10.78 -17.67
N ALA A 246 3.74 10.48 -17.68
CA ALA A 246 4.32 9.49 -18.57
C ALA A 246 4.07 8.05 -18.09
N ALA A 247 4.13 7.83 -16.77
CA ALA A 247 4.06 6.48 -16.22
C ALA A 247 3.56 6.47 -14.76
N CYS A 248 3.17 5.30 -14.29
CA CYS A 248 2.91 5.02 -12.89
C CYS A 248 3.46 3.64 -12.51
N THR A 249 4.10 3.54 -11.36
CA THR A 249 4.78 2.34 -10.89
C THR A 249 4.11 1.82 -9.60
N PHE A 250 3.80 0.52 -9.55
CA PHE A 250 3.15 -0.07 -8.38
C PHE A 250 3.71 -1.46 -8.09
N ALA A 251 4.32 -1.60 -6.93
CA ALA A 251 4.74 -2.87 -6.39
C ALA A 251 3.51 -3.74 -6.12
N SER A 252 3.49 -4.92 -6.75
CA SER A 252 2.34 -5.80 -6.78
C SER A 252 2.43 -6.87 -5.69
N GLY A 253 1.52 -6.83 -4.72
CA GLY A 253 1.13 -7.97 -3.92
C GLY A 253 -0.21 -8.46 -4.45
N SER A 254 -1.33 -7.88 -3.95
CA SER A 254 -2.67 -8.19 -4.45
C SER A 254 -3.06 -7.54 -5.78
N ALA A 255 -2.20 -6.77 -6.40
CA ALA A 255 -2.47 -5.95 -7.61
C ALA A 255 -3.53 -4.83 -7.43
N GLY A 256 -3.97 -4.56 -6.20
CA GLY A 256 -5.00 -3.54 -5.96
C GLY A 256 -4.58 -2.15 -6.46
N THR A 257 -3.37 -1.69 -6.15
CA THR A 257 -2.87 -0.37 -6.57
C THR A 257 -2.63 -0.24 -8.07
N LEU A 258 -2.43 -1.36 -8.80
CA LEU A 258 -2.37 -1.33 -10.27
C LEU A 258 -3.66 -0.79 -10.89
N ALA A 259 -4.80 -0.96 -10.20
CA ALA A 259 -6.07 -0.35 -10.63
C ALA A 259 -6.05 1.19 -10.58
N ALA A 260 -5.26 1.79 -9.70
CA ALA A 260 -5.02 3.24 -9.78
C ALA A 260 -4.24 3.60 -11.04
N GLY A 261 -3.34 2.71 -11.49
CA GLY A 261 -2.68 2.82 -12.79
C GLY A 261 -3.67 2.73 -13.95
N ASP A 262 -4.62 1.81 -13.92
CA ASP A 262 -5.69 1.72 -14.92
C ASP A 262 -6.44 3.06 -15.02
N ARG A 263 -6.77 3.67 -13.89
CA ARG A 263 -7.40 5.00 -13.85
C ARG A 263 -6.52 6.09 -14.46
N LEU A 264 -5.24 6.12 -14.09
CA LEU A 264 -4.31 7.13 -14.65
C LEU A 264 -4.05 6.91 -16.14
N LYS A 265 -4.09 5.67 -16.61
CA LYS A 265 -4.01 5.37 -18.03
C LYS A 265 -5.25 5.84 -18.78
N ASP A 266 -6.45 5.63 -18.23
CA ASP A 266 -7.71 6.10 -18.82
C ASP A 266 -7.76 7.62 -18.90
N ASP A 267 -7.32 8.32 -17.84
CA ASP A 267 -7.42 9.78 -17.76
C ASP A 267 -6.28 10.51 -18.51
N TYR A 268 -5.05 9.94 -18.54
CA TYR A 268 -3.84 10.63 -19.00
C TYR A 268 -3.01 9.84 -20.02
N GLY A 269 -3.34 8.59 -20.31
CA GLY A 269 -2.54 7.72 -21.17
C GLY A 269 -1.23 7.21 -20.56
N ALA A 270 -1.09 7.30 -19.23
CA ALA A 270 0.12 6.89 -18.51
C ALA A 270 0.43 5.40 -18.71
N LYS A 271 1.71 5.04 -18.84
CA LYS A 271 2.14 3.64 -18.85
C LYS A 271 2.05 3.03 -17.44
N ILE A 272 1.62 1.78 -17.36
CA ILE A 272 1.51 1.05 -16.10
C ILE A 272 2.70 0.11 -15.93
N ILE A 273 3.43 0.28 -14.84
CA ILE A 273 4.57 -0.56 -14.47
C ILE A 273 4.19 -1.40 -13.25
N ALA A 274 4.09 -2.72 -13.44
CA ALA A 274 3.97 -3.67 -12.35
C ALA A 274 5.36 -4.00 -11.81
N VAL A 275 5.55 -3.91 -10.49
CA VAL A 275 6.85 -4.13 -9.86
C VAL A 275 6.77 -5.34 -8.93
N GLU A 276 7.80 -6.18 -8.95
CA GLU A 276 7.91 -7.35 -8.09
C GLU A 276 9.31 -7.45 -7.46
N ALA A 277 9.43 -8.29 -6.44
CA ALA A 277 10.72 -8.62 -5.85
C ALA A 277 11.52 -9.51 -6.82
N LEU A 278 12.79 -9.19 -7.03
CA LEU A 278 13.66 -9.97 -7.91
C LEU A 278 13.93 -11.37 -7.36
N GLU A 279 13.82 -11.55 -6.05
CA GLU A 279 13.93 -12.84 -5.34
C GLU A 279 12.67 -13.71 -5.52
N CYS A 280 11.53 -13.10 -5.94
CA CYS A 280 10.29 -13.80 -6.30
C CYS A 280 9.73 -13.28 -7.65
N PRO A 281 10.44 -13.52 -8.78
CA PRO A 281 10.16 -12.87 -10.06
C PRO A 281 9.11 -13.66 -10.85
N THR A 282 7.89 -13.71 -10.35
CA THR A 282 6.79 -14.50 -10.92
C THR A 282 6.40 -14.03 -12.31
N MET A 283 6.31 -12.71 -12.52
CA MET A 283 5.95 -12.13 -13.82
C MET A 283 7.13 -12.12 -14.79
N LEU A 284 8.32 -11.69 -14.35
CA LEU A 284 9.49 -11.54 -15.22
C LEU A 284 10.07 -12.88 -15.67
N TYR A 285 10.20 -13.83 -14.76
CA TYR A 285 11.00 -15.03 -15.01
C TYR A 285 10.28 -16.33 -14.69
N ASN A 286 8.97 -16.27 -14.40
CA ASN A 286 8.19 -17.44 -13.98
C ASN A 286 8.87 -18.15 -12.78
N GLY A 287 9.49 -17.37 -11.90
CA GLY A 287 10.26 -17.82 -10.75
C GLY A 287 9.51 -17.58 -9.45
N TYR A 288 10.06 -18.12 -8.37
CA TYR A 288 9.59 -17.86 -7.02
C TYR A 288 10.73 -18.06 -6.02
N GLY A 289 10.62 -17.36 -4.91
CA GLY A 289 11.57 -17.45 -3.81
C GLY A 289 11.07 -16.67 -2.61
N GLU A 290 11.84 -16.68 -1.55
CA GLU A 290 11.59 -15.83 -0.39
C GLU A 290 12.24 -14.47 -0.59
N HIS A 291 11.56 -13.41 -0.13
CA HIS A 291 12.03 -12.04 -0.18
C HIS A 291 11.64 -11.27 1.07
N ASN A 292 12.28 -10.10 1.29
CA ASN A 292 12.04 -9.25 2.44
C ASN A 292 11.27 -7.95 2.10
N ILE A 293 10.87 -7.73 0.85
CA ILE A 293 10.05 -6.54 0.51
C ILE A 293 8.61 -6.80 1.00
N GLN A 294 8.38 -6.59 2.30
CA GLN A 294 7.11 -6.92 2.95
C GLN A 294 5.95 -6.12 2.37
N GLY A 295 4.84 -6.79 2.08
CA GLY A 295 3.61 -6.21 1.52
C GLY A 295 3.48 -6.36 0.01
N ILE A 296 4.47 -6.95 -0.66
CA ILE A 296 4.43 -7.26 -2.09
C ILE A 296 4.88 -8.70 -2.35
N GLY A 297 4.90 -9.08 -3.62
CA GLY A 297 5.34 -10.39 -4.05
C GLY A 297 4.26 -11.43 -3.86
N ASP A 298 4.37 -12.45 -4.64
CA ASP A 298 3.51 -13.62 -4.57
C ASP A 298 4.03 -14.66 -5.56
N LYS A 299 3.82 -15.94 -5.25
CA LYS A 299 4.18 -17.04 -6.15
C LYS A 299 3.14 -17.25 -7.26
N HIS A 300 2.21 -16.32 -7.43
CA HIS A 300 1.19 -16.31 -8.48
C HIS A 300 0.77 -14.88 -8.86
N ILE A 301 0.24 -14.71 -10.05
CA ILE A 301 -0.36 -13.45 -10.49
C ILE A 301 -1.78 -13.37 -9.91
N PRO A 302 -2.13 -12.32 -9.14
CA PRO A 302 -3.46 -12.18 -8.57
C PRO A 302 -4.58 -12.16 -9.64
N LEU A 303 -5.71 -12.76 -9.32
CA LEU A 303 -6.86 -12.83 -10.23
C LEU A 303 -7.39 -11.44 -10.63
N ILE A 304 -7.23 -10.45 -9.73
CA ILE A 304 -7.67 -9.07 -10.00
C ILE A 304 -6.66 -8.24 -10.79
N HIS A 305 -5.50 -8.79 -11.14
CA HIS A 305 -4.49 -8.09 -11.94
C HIS A 305 -4.95 -8.00 -13.40
N ASN A 306 -5.11 -6.79 -13.90
CA ASN A 306 -5.39 -6.52 -15.31
C ASN A 306 -4.09 -6.60 -16.12
N VAL A 307 -3.59 -7.83 -16.35
CA VAL A 307 -2.30 -8.08 -17.02
C VAL A 307 -2.24 -7.50 -18.44
N MET A 308 -3.39 -7.47 -19.15
CA MET A 308 -3.47 -6.92 -20.51
C MET A 308 -3.28 -5.40 -20.54
N ASN A 309 -3.44 -4.71 -19.41
CA ASN A 309 -3.25 -3.27 -19.34
C ASN A 309 -1.87 -2.87 -18.78
N THR A 310 -1.09 -3.82 -18.29
CA THR A 310 0.29 -3.62 -17.84
C THR A 310 1.21 -3.41 -19.03
N ASP A 311 2.04 -2.36 -19.01
CA ASP A 311 2.94 -2.01 -20.11
C ASP A 311 4.38 -2.49 -19.84
N ILE A 312 4.80 -2.49 -18.58
CA ILE A 312 6.15 -2.86 -18.18
C ILE A 312 6.09 -3.69 -16.91
N VAL A 313 6.98 -4.66 -16.77
CA VAL A 313 7.25 -5.37 -15.52
C VAL A 313 8.68 -5.05 -15.09
N ALA A 314 8.88 -4.73 -13.82
CA ALA A 314 10.20 -4.42 -13.26
C ALA A 314 10.47 -5.22 -11.97
N GLY A 315 11.69 -5.77 -11.87
CA GLY A 315 12.19 -6.47 -10.68
C GLY A 315 13.14 -5.60 -9.87
N ILE A 316 12.93 -5.54 -8.55
CA ILE A 316 13.78 -4.83 -7.58
C ILE A 316 14.22 -5.81 -6.50
N SER A 317 15.51 -5.82 -6.15
CA SER A 317 16.06 -6.75 -5.16
C SER A 317 15.84 -6.29 -3.72
N ASP A 318 15.76 -7.26 -2.80
CA ASP A 318 15.80 -7.04 -1.35
C ASP A 318 17.04 -6.23 -0.94
N ALA A 319 18.19 -6.51 -1.55
CA ALA A 319 19.42 -5.80 -1.26
C ALA A 319 19.30 -4.28 -1.49
N ALA A 320 18.56 -3.88 -2.52
CA ALA A 320 18.30 -2.47 -2.80
C ALA A 320 17.38 -1.85 -1.74
N THR A 321 16.27 -2.50 -1.41
CA THR A 321 15.28 -1.95 -0.46
C THR A 321 15.80 -1.93 0.96
N ASP A 322 16.42 -3.01 1.43
CA ASP A 322 17.03 -3.12 2.74
C ASP A 322 18.16 -2.08 2.93
N GLY A 323 19.05 -2.01 1.95
CA GLY A 323 20.17 -1.09 1.99
C GLY A 323 19.73 0.38 1.97
N LEU A 324 18.84 0.74 1.07
CA LEU A 324 18.32 2.11 0.97
C LEU A 324 17.47 2.50 2.19
N ASN A 325 16.77 1.56 2.83
CA ASN A 325 16.11 1.84 4.10
C ASN A 325 17.13 2.28 5.18
N LEU A 326 18.32 1.65 5.26
CA LEU A 326 19.38 2.10 6.16
C LEU A 326 19.91 3.49 5.76
N VAL A 327 20.11 3.76 4.47
CA VAL A 327 20.54 5.07 3.97
C VAL A 327 19.54 6.16 4.36
N PHE A 328 18.24 5.88 4.29
CA PHE A 328 17.18 6.86 4.54
C PHE A 328 16.88 7.06 6.02
N THR A 329 17.20 6.09 6.89
CA THR A 329 16.77 6.11 8.29
C THR A 329 17.87 6.19 9.33
N THR A 330 19.14 5.98 8.95
CA THR A 330 20.27 6.11 9.87
C THR A 330 20.90 7.50 9.78
N ASP A 331 21.55 7.93 10.88
CA ASP A 331 22.23 9.23 10.92
C ASP A 331 23.35 9.30 9.87
N SER A 332 24.16 8.23 9.73
CA SER A 332 25.23 8.15 8.72
C SER A 332 24.70 8.20 7.29
N GLY A 333 23.57 7.57 7.03
CA GLY A 333 22.93 7.63 5.71
C GLY A 333 22.38 9.02 5.39
N LYS A 334 21.73 9.66 6.35
CA LYS A 334 21.24 11.05 6.23
C LYS A 334 22.38 12.04 6.05
N GLU A 335 23.49 11.86 6.78
CA GLU A 335 24.69 12.66 6.60
C GLU A 335 25.26 12.51 5.19
N TYR A 336 25.36 11.27 4.68
CA TYR A 336 25.79 10.99 3.32
C TYR A 336 24.96 11.73 2.27
N LEU A 337 23.64 11.63 2.36
CA LEU A 337 22.72 12.29 1.41
C LEU A 337 22.86 13.81 1.42
N LYS A 338 23.05 14.41 2.60
CA LYS A 338 23.24 15.85 2.73
C LYS A 338 24.59 16.34 2.24
N SER A 339 25.66 15.64 2.59
CA SER A 339 27.04 16.08 2.30
C SER A 339 27.46 15.81 0.86
N GLU A 340 27.16 14.61 0.34
CA GLU A 340 27.65 14.18 -0.99
C GLU A 340 26.65 14.51 -2.11
N HIS A 341 25.33 14.45 -1.83
CA HIS A 341 24.29 14.68 -2.83
C HIS A 341 23.56 16.01 -2.65
N GLN A 342 23.91 16.80 -1.62
CA GLN A 342 23.29 18.12 -1.35
C GLN A 342 21.78 18.08 -1.21
N ILE A 343 21.22 16.93 -0.78
CA ILE A 343 19.79 16.78 -0.56
C ILE A 343 19.39 17.65 0.64
N SER A 344 18.31 18.41 0.47
CA SER A 344 17.80 19.28 1.52
C SER A 344 17.40 18.51 2.77
N GLU A 345 17.54 19.13 3.95
CA GLU A 345 17.11 18.55 5.24
C GLU A 345 15.64 18.10 5.19
N GLU A 346 14.77 18.91 4.58
CA GLU A 346 13.35 18.62 4.44
C GLU A 346 13.12 17.29 3.69
N ILE A 347 13.79 17.08 2.56
CA ILE A 347 13.67 15.83 1.79
C ILE A 347 14.21 14.67 2.60
N VAL A 348 15.42 14.81 3.17
CA VAL A 348 16.06 13.73 3.97
C VAL A 348 15.15 13.27 5.12
N GLU A 349 14.54 14.21 5.85
CA GLU A 349 13.65 13.87 6.96
C GLU A 349 12.31 13.24 6.48
N ASN A 350 11.90 13.52 5.25
CA ASN A 350 10.70 12.91 4.68
C ASN A 350 10.92 11.51 4.11
N LEU A 351 12.18 11.10 3.84
CA LEU A 351 12.50 9.74 3.36
C LEU A 351 12.10 8.63 4.35
N LYS A 352 12.00 8.91 5.65
CA LYS A 352 11.47 7.99 6.66
C LYS A 352 10.02 7.53 6.40
N HIS A 353 9.28 8.25 5.57
CA HIS A 353 7.91 7.88 5.18
C HIS A 353 7.88 6.86 4.03
N LEU A 354 9.03 6.37 3.60
CA LEU A 354 9.18 5.34 2.58
C LEU A 354 9.53 4.00 3.24
N GLY A 355 8.55 3.09 3.35
CA GLY A 355 8.79 1.70 3.72
C GLY A 355 9.38 0.88 2.56
N PHE A 356 9.60 -0.41 2.74
CA PHE A 356 10.28 -1.27 1.74
C PHE A 356 9.62 -1.23 0.36
N SER A 357 8.31 -1.43 0.28
CA SER A 357 7.60 -1.38 -1.01
C SER A 357 7.60 0.02 -1.64
N SER A 358 7.74 1.08 -0.83
CA SER A 358 7.85 2.45 -1.31
C SER A 358 9.22 2.71 -1.94
N ILE A 359 10.29 2.20 -1.32
CA ILE A 359 11.66 2.22 -1.88
C ILE A 359 11.71 1.39 -3.15
N CYS A 360 11.06 0.22 -3.16
CA CYS A 360 10.90 -0.61 -4.35
C CYS A 360 10.24 0.17 -5.50
N ASN A 361 9.15 0.88 -5.24
CA ASN A 361 8.47 1.75 -6.21
C ASN A 361 9.38 2.88 -6.72
N MET A 362 10.13 3.53 -5.82
CA MET A 362 11.09 4.56 -6.18
C MET A 362 12.15 4.02 -7.14
N MET A 363 12.74 2.85 -6.83
CA MET A 363 13.76 2.22 -7.66
C MET A 363 13.23 1.82 -9.04
N ALA A 364 12.02 1.25 -9.08
CA ALA A 364 11.35 0.91 -10.34
C ALA A 364 11.05 2.17 -11.17
N SER A 365 10.68 3.29 -10.52
CA SER A 365 10.47 4.57 -11.19
C SER A 365 11.76 5.11 -11.81
N ILE A 366 12.90 5.02 -11.10
CA ILE A 366 14.22 5.42 -11.60
C ILE A 366 14.60 4.58 -12.84
N LYS A 367 14.46 3.25 -12.76
CA LYS A 367 14.74 2.33 -13.87
C LYS A 367 13.84 2.63 -15.07
N THR A 368 12.54 2.85 -14.84
CA THR A 368 11.57 3.21 -15.89
C THR A 368 11.92 4.55 -16.55
N ALA A 369 12.31 5.56 -15.77
CA ALA A 369 12.70 6.85 -16.32
C ALA A 369 13.92 6.74 -17.24
N LYS A 370 14.92 5.94 -16.85
CA LYS A 370 16.12 5.66 -17.67
C LYS A 370 15.76 4.90 -18.95
N GLU A 371 14.98 3.82 -18.85
CA GLU A 371 14.59 2.98 -19.99
C GLU A 371 13.77 3.74 -21.03
N LEU A 372 12.83 4.56 -20.57
CA LEU A 372 11.96 5.34 -21.45
C LEU A 372 12.55 6.69 -21.87
N ASN A 373 13.79 7.02 -21.44
CA ASN A 373 14.43 8.32 -21.66
C ASN A 373 13.53 9.51 -21.29
N LEU A 374 12.90 9.44 -20.10
CA LEU A 374 12.00 10.49 -19.63
C LEU A 374 12.77 11.75 -19.22
N GLY A 375 12.24 12.90 -19.61
CA GLY A 375 12.85 14.21 -19.37
C GLY A 375 12.18 15.01 -18.24
N PRO A 376 12.59 16.28 -18.02
CA PRO A 376 12.15 17.10 -16.89
C PRO A 376 10.65 17.46 -16.90
N ASN A 377 9.97 17.29 -18.02
CA ASN A 377 8.53 17.50 -18.13
C ASN A 377 7.72 16.22 -17.89
N ASP A 378 8.38 15.07 -17.76
CA ASP A 378 7.69 13.82 -17.54
C ASP A 378 7.57 13.53 -16.04
N VAL A 379 6.41 13.02 -15.66
CA VAL A 379 6.09 12.64 -14.29
C VAL A 379 5.85 11.15 -14.21
N ILE A 380 6.43 10.51 -13.20
CA ILE A 380 6.09 9.15 -12.78
C ILE A 380 5.39 9.24 -11.43
N MET A 381 4.16 8.73 -11.36
CA MET A 381 3.37 8.69 -10.12
C MET A 381 3.44 7.32 -9.47
N THR A 382 3.53 7.30 -8.15
CA THR A 382 3.43 6.06 -7.38
C THR A 382 2.91 6.32 -5.96
N VAL A 383 2.89 5.29 -5.14
CA VAL A 383 2.48 5.37 -3.73
C VAL A 383 3.60 4.91 -2.80
N ALA A 384 3.70 5.55 -1.65
CA ALA A 384 4.40 5.04 -0.49
C ALA A 384 3.38 4.34 0.42
N THR A 385 3.31 3.01 0.35
CA THR A 385 2.27 2.22 1.02
C THR A 385 2.20 2.48 2.52
N ASP A 386 3.37 2.49 3.16
CA ASP A 386 3.62 2.69 4.59
C ASP A 386 4.98 3.38 4.77
N GLY A 387 5.39 3.61 6.01
CA GLY A 387 6.67 4.23 6.35
C GLY A 387 7.63 3.25 7.02
N SER A 388 8.86 3.71 7.24
CA SER A 388 9.93 2.93 7.87
C SER A 388 9.64 2.54 9.32
N GLU A 389 8.71 3.21 9.97
CA GLU A 389 8.29 2.91 11.34
C GLU A 389 7.71 1.50 11.54
N LEU A 390 7.29 0.85 10.47
CA LEU A 390 6.81 -0.54 10.50
C LEU A 390 7.92 -1.59 10.32
N TYR A 391 9.18 -1.17 10.23
CA TYR A 391 10.32 -2.02 9.89
C TYR A 391 11.53 -1.84 10.83
N GLU A 392 11.33 -1.27 12.02
CA GLU A 392 12.43 -1.07 12.98
C GLU A 392 13.03 -2.41 13.46
N SER A 393 12.21 -3.46 13.62
CA SER A 393 12.68 -4.80 13.92
C SER A 393 13.54 -5.38 12.79
N GLU A 394 13.11 -5.22 11.54
CA GLU A 394 13.88 -5.66 10.36
C GLU A 394 15.20 -4.91 10.23
N LYS A 395 15.17 -3.59 10.43
CA LYS A 395 16.35 -2.75 10.46
C LYS A 395 17.33 -3.20 11.55
N ALA A 396 16.83 -3.53 12.75
CA ALA A 396 17.66 -4.02 13.84
C ALA A 396 18.33 -5.38 13.50
N HIS A 397 17.60 -6.28 12.84
CA HIS A 397 18.13 -7.55 12.34
C HIS A 397 19.25 -7.31 11.31
N LEU A 398 19.00 -6.48 10.32
CA LEU A 398 19.96 -6.15 9.26
C LEU A 398 21.23 -5.49 9.84
N MET A 399 21.07 -4.55 10.77
CA MET A 399 22.17 -3.89 11.46
C MET A 399 23.04 -4.89 12.24
N ARG A 400 22.42 -5.80 13.00
CA ARG A 400 23.13 -6.83 13.76
C ARG A 400 23.90 -7.77 12.85
N ASP A 401 23.30 -8.20 11.74
CA ASP A 401 23.82 -9.29 10.92
C ASP A 401 24.84 -8.80 9.89
N LYS A 402 24.62 -7.63 9.27
CA LYS A 402 25.53 -7.08 8.24
C LYS A 402 26.44 -5.97 8.74
N TYR A 403 26.04 -5.22 9.76
CA TYR A 403 26.78 -4.05 10.26
C TYR A 403 27.03 -4.11 11.78
N PRO A 404 27.66 -5.19 12.29
CA PRO A 404 27.88 -5.38 13.74
C PRO A 404 28.76 -4.28 14.38
N ASN A 405 29.56 -3.57 13.58
CA ASN A 405 30.38 -2.43 14.01
C ASN A 405 29.72 -1.06 13.79
N GLY A 406 28.44 -1.04 13.41
CA GLY A 406 27.67 0.16 13.06
C GLY A 406 27.67 0.45 11.56
N PHE A 407 26.62 1.15 11.12
CA PHE A 407 26.48 1.60 9.74
C PHE A 407 27.20 2.95 9.55
N THR A 408 28.01 3.07 8.53
CA THR A 408 28.87 4.23 8.31
C THR A 408 28.49 5.02 7.04
N VAL A 409 29.01 6.24 6.88
CA VAL A 409 28.88 7.04 5.65
C VAL A 409 29.44 6.30 4.43
N LYS A 410 30.50 5.48 4.62
CA LYS A 410 31.08 4.66 3.56
C LYS A 410 30.10 3.57 3.11
N ASP A 411 29.42 2.90 4.05
CA ASP A 411 28.42 1.87 3.73
C ASP A 411 27.23 2.51 2.98
N ALA A 412 26.80 3.70 3.40
CA ALA A 412 25.76 4.47 2.70
C ALA A 412 26.19 4.81 1.26
N HIS A 413 27.42 5.25 1.05
CA HIS A 413 27.98 5.52 -0.27
C HIS A 413 27.98 4.26 -1.16
N GLU A 414 28.44 3.13 -0.65
CA GLU A 414 28.51 1.88 -1.41
C GLU A 414 27.10 1.41 -1.84
N ILE A 415 26.12 1.44 -0.94
CA ILE A 415 24.74 1.08 -1.21
C ILE A 415 24.11 2.03 -2.24
N PHE A 416 24.19 3.34 -1.99
CA PHE A 416 23.56 4.33 -2.84
C PHE A 416 24.17 4.33 -4.24
N THR A 417 25.48 4.22 -4.34
CA THR A 417 26.18 4.11 -5.62
C THR A 417 25.77 2.85 -6.37
N SER A 418 25.71 1.71 -5.69
CA SER A 418 25.35 0.43 -6.30
C SER A 418 23.92 0.42 -6.85
N HIS A 419 22.98 0.93 -6.08
CA HIS A 419 21.56 0.75 -6.41
C HIS A 419 20.93 1.97 -7.11
N VAL A 420 21.32 3.21 -6.76
CA VAL A 420 20.71 4.41 -7.34
C VAL A 420 21.57 4.97 -8.49
N VAL A 421 22.83 5.27 -8.23
CA VAL A 421 23.72 5.89 -9.24
C VAL A 421 23.90 4.93 -10.43
N ASN A 422 24.21 3.67 -10.14
CA ASN A 422 24.42 2.62 -11.15
C ASN A 422 23.14 1.89 -11.55
N ALA A 423 21.96 2.40 -11.16
CA ALA A 423 20.69 1.80 -11.61
C ALA A 423 20.65 1.76 -13.14
N ASP A 424 20.35 0.58 -13.67
CA ASP A 424 20.21 0.32 -15.11
C ASP A 424 18.81 -0.25 -15.42
N SER A 425 18.56 -0.61 -16.66
CA SER A 425 17.30 -1.22 -17.10
C SER A 425 17.27 -2.76 -17.01
N GLN A 426 18.27 -3.40 -16.39
CA GLN A 426 18.21 -4.85 -16.15
C GLN A 426 16.99 -5.19 -15.31
N HIS A 427 16.40 -6.38 -15.54
CA HIS A 427 15.17 -6.82 -14.89
C HIS A 427 13.98 -5.87 -15.09
N LEU A 428 13.92 -5.26 -16.26
CA LEU A 428 12.78 -4.47 -16.74
C LEU A 428 12.39 -5.00 -18.11
N GLU A 429 11.13 -5.41 -18.27
CA GLU A 429 10.59 -5.96 -19.52
C GLU A 429 9.45 -5.08 -20.03
N ILE A 430 9.61 -4.54 -21.24
CA ILE A 430 8.54 -3.82 -21.94
C ILE A 430 7.65 -4.84 -22.64
N LEU A 431 6.38 -4.89 -22.24
CA LEU A 431 5.43 -5.85 -22.78
C LEU A 431 4.95 -5.37 -24.16
N SER A 432 5.24 -6.19 -25.17
CA SER A 432 4.65 -6.05 -26.51
C SER A 432 3.32 -6.79 -26.59
N ASP A 433 2.55 -6.57 -27.66
CA ASP A 433 1.31 -7.33 -27.93
C ASP A 433 1.53 -8.84 -28.02
N VAL A 434 2.75 -9.29 -28.27
CA VAL A 434 3.16 -10.70 -28.31
C VAL A 434 3.65 -11.18 -26.92
N GLY A 435 4.12 -10.28 -26.08
CA GLY A 435 4.65 -10.56 -24.74
C GLY A 435 3.62 -10.57 -23.61
N ARG A 436 2.37 -10.20 -23.91
CA ARG A 436 1.25 -10.15 -22.95
C ARG A 436 0.51 -11.46 -22.81
#